data_577f6911dc9614c220ff74819d65a1d4
#
_entry.id   577f6911dc9614c220ff74819d65a1d4
#
_cell.length_a   1.000
_cell.length_b   1.000
_cell.length_c   1.000
_cell.angle_alpha   90.00
_cell.angle_beta   90.00
_cell.angle_gamma   90.00
#
_symmetry.space_group_name_H-M   'P 1'
#
loop_
_entity.id
_entity.type
_entity.pdbx_description
1 polymer ?
#
loop_
_entity_poly.entity_id
_entity_poly.type
_entity_poly.pdbx_seq_one_letter_code
_entity_poly.pdbx_strand_id
1 'polypeptide(L)'
;AFYLSIPPKSFPGVTEQLRRSGLAEAKPGEWRRVVIEKPFGSDLHTARELNDVVESVFPPDSVFRIDHYLGKETVQNILALRFANMLYEPIWNANYVDHVQITMAEDIGVGGRAGYYDGIGAARDVIQNHLLQLLALTAMEEPVSFDAADLRAEKEKVLSAVRL
;
A
#
# COMPACT_ATOMS: atom_id res chain seq x y z
N ALA A 1 -0.22 -15.16 -12.57
CA ALA A 1 -0.77 -14.17 -11.63
C ALA A 1 -2.22 -13.87 -11.96
N PHE A 2 -3.00 -13.51 -10.95
CA PHE A 2 -4.37 -13.01 -11.07
C PHE A 2 -4.37 -11.53 -10.71
N TYR A 3 -4.86 -10.70 -11.60
CA TYR A 3 -4.99 -9.26 -11.38
C TYR A 3 -6.47 -8.92 -11.23
N LEU A 4 -6.86 -8.49 -10.02
CA LEU A 4 -8.25 -8.21 -9.69
C LEU A 4 -8.58 -6.73 -9.94
N SER A 5 -8.83 -6.37 -11.19
CA SER A 5 -9.36 -5.06 -11.59
C SER A 5 -10.90 -5.10 -11.64
N ILE A 6 -11.51 -5.38 -10.51
CA ILE A 6 -12.95 -5.57 -10.34
C ILE A 6 -13.44 -4.79 -9.10
N PRO A 7 -14.76 -4.55 -8.96
CA PRO A 7 -15.28 -3.92 -7.75
C PRO A 7 -14.95 -4.72 -6.48
N PRO A 8 -14.58 -4.06 -5.36
CA PRO A 8 -14.17 -4.73 -4.12
C PRO A 8 -15.15 -5.76 -3.59
N LYS A 9 -16.45 -5.50 -3.73
CA LYS A 9 -17.52 -6.43 -3.35
C LYS A 9 -17.45 -7.79 -4.05
N SER A 10 -16.75 -7.87 -5.17
CA SER A 10 -16.58 -9.10 -5.96
C SER A 10 -15.33 -9.89 -5.57
N PHE A 11 -14.41 -9.33 -4.81
CA PHE A 11 -13.14 -9.99 -4.43
C PHE A 11 -13.40 -11.33 -3.70
N PRO A 12 -14.24 -11.41 -2.65
CA PRO A 12 -14.48 -12.67 -1.96
C PRO A 12 -14.99 -13.78 -2.90
N GLY A 13 -15.97 -13.45 -3.73
CA GLY A 13 -16.55 -14.41 -4.65
C GLY A 13 -15.57 -14.92 -5.69
N VAL A 14 -14.75 -14.04 -6.28
CA VAL A 14 -13.72 -14.40 -7.26
C VAL A 14 -12.63 -15.23 -6.61
N THR A 15 -12.16 -14.84 -5.43
CA THR A 15 -11.12 -15.57 -4.67
C THR A 15 -11.58 -16.99 -4.36
N GLU A 16 -12.83 -17.16 -3.91
CA GLU A 16 -13.41 -18.48 -3.65
C GLU A 16 -13.55 -19.31 -4.94
N GLN A 17 -13.92 -18.69 -6.06
CA GLN A 17 -13.99 -19.42 -7.34
C GLN A 17 -12.61 -19.86 -7.82
N LEU A 18 -11.57 -19.06 -7.62
CA LEU A 18 -10.19 -19.45 -7.92
C LEU A 18 -9.76 -20.66 -7.07
N ARG A 19 -10.15 -20.70 -5.80
CA ARG A 19 -9.92 -21.84 -4.93
C ARG A 19 -10.66 -23.09 -5.42
N ARG A 20 -11.97 -22.99 -5.66
CA ARG A 20 -12.80 -24.13 -6.09
C ARG A 20 -12.39 -24.72 -7.43
N SER A 21 -11.89 -23.89 -8.33
CA SER A 21 -11.42 -24.35 -9.64
C SER A 21 -10.02 -24.96 -9.62
N GLY A 22 -9.33 -24.94 -8.46
CA GLY A 22 -7.94 -25.36 -8.34
C GLY A 22 -6.92 -24.42 -9.00
N LEU A 23 -7.37 -23.27 -9.54
CA LEU A 23 -6.48 -22.33 -10.21
C LEU A 23 -5.55 -21.58 -9.24
N ALA A 24 -5.94 -21.46 -7.98
CA ALA A 24 -5.11 -20.86 -6.94
C ALA A 24 -4.00 -21.79 -6.45
N GLU A 25 -4.09 -23.09 -6.70
CA GLU A 25 -3.10 -24.07 -6.27
C GLU A 25 -1.88 -24.08 -7.20
N ALA A 26 -0.69 -23.98 -6.61
CA ALA A 26 0.57 -24.07 -7.34
C ALA A 26 1.10 -25.50 -7.30
N LYS A 27 1.51 -26.04 -8.43
CA LYS A 27 2.26 -27.31 -8.51
C LYS A 27 3.73 -27.07 -8.16
N PRO A 28 4.50 -28.12 -7.83
CA PRO A 28 5.93 -27.99 -7.61
C PRO A 28 6.62 -27.28 -8.77
N GLY A 29 7.37 -26.22 -8.46
CA GLY A 29 8.04 -25.37 -9.46
C GLY A 29 7.18 -24.27 -10.09
N GLU A 30 5.89 -24.20 -9.74
CA GLU A 30 5.00 -23.12 -10.17
C GLU A 30 4.74 -22.14 -9.01
N TRP A 31 4.20 -20.97 -9.35
CA TRP A 31 3.72 -19.99 -8.39
C TRP A 31 2.33 -19.48 -8.78
N ARG A 32 1.57 -19.07 -7.79
CA ARG A 32 0.29 -18.39 -7.98
C ARG A 32 0.28 -17.14 -7.14
N ARG A 33 0.02 -16.00 -7.75
CA ARG A 33 0.02 -14.69 -7.10
C ARG A 33 -1.26 -13.95 -7.43
N VAL A 34 -1.75 -13.18 -6.45
CA VAL A 34 -2.90 -12.30 -6.64
C VAL A 34 -2.50 -10.86 -6.44
N VAL A 35 -2.92 -10.00 -7.34
CA VAL A 35 -2.72 -8.55 -7.32
C VAL A 35 -4.07 -7.89 -7.14
N ILE A 36 -4.18 -7.03 -6.13
CA ILE A 36 -5.44 -6.41 -5.71
C ILE A 36 -5.27 -4.90 -5.70
N GLU A 37 -6.19 -4.21 -6.36
CA GLU A 37 -6.31 -2.75 -6.39
C GLU A 37 -7.07 -2.22 -5.17
N LYS A 38 -6.86 -0.95 -4.85
CA LYS A 38 -7.69 -0.25 -3.86
C LYS A 38 -9.13 -0.04 -4.37
N PRO A 39 -10.12 0.14 -3.47
CA PRO A 39 -10.03 0.10 -2.01
C PRO A 39 -9.96 -1.33 -1.47
N PHE A 40 -9.14 -1.52 -0.45
CA PHE A 40 -9.01 -2.79 0.26
C PHE A 40 -9.80 -2.72 1.57
N GLY A 41 -11.11 -2.89 1.44
CA GLY A 41 -12.08 -2.60 2.50
C GLY A 41 -12.44 -1.10 2.60
N SER A 42 -13.47 -0.78 3.36
CA SER A 42 -13.93 0.59 3.62
C SER A 42 -13.57 1.08 5.04
N ASP A 43 -13.26 0.15 5.93
CA ASP A 43 -12.81 0.36 7.31
C ASP A 43 -11.90 -0.80 7.76
N LEU A 44 -11.41 -0.75 8.99
CA LEU A 44 -10.51 -1.76 9.53
C LEU A 44 -11.16 -3.16 9.58
N HIS A 45 -12.45 -3.23 9.90
CA HIS A 45 -13.16 -4.50 9.99
C HIS A 45 -13.26 -5.17 8.63
N THR A 46 -13.81 -4.47 7.65
CA THR A 46 -13.96 -4.98 6.28
C THR A 46 -12.61 -5.24 5.59
N ALA A 47 -11.57 -4.47 5.92
CA ALA A 47 -10.22 -4.74 5.44
C ALA A 47 -9.65 -6.05 6.00
N ARG A 48 -9.89 -6.33 7.28
CA ARG A 48 -9.48 -7.61 7.91
C ARG A 48 -10.25 -8.79 7.33
N GLU A 49 -11.58 -8.69 7.21
CA GLU A 49 -12.39 -9.73 6.59
C GLU A 49 -11.91 -10.06 5.18
N LEU A 50 -11.65 -9.02 4.37
CA LEU A 50 -11.14 -9.22 3.01
C LEU A 50 -9.74 -9.86 3.02
N ASN A 51 -8.90 -9.46 3.95
CA ASN A 51 -7.59 -10.06 4.14
C ASN A 51 -7.70 -11.56 4.45
N ASP A 52 -8.54 -11.91 5.42
CA ASP A 52 -8.75 -13.30 5.84
C ASP A 52 -9.26 -14.17 4.67
N VAL A 53 -10.18 -13.64 3.87
CA VAL A 53 -10.68 -14.33 2.68
C VAL A 53 -9.57 -14.56 1.66
N VAL A 54 -8.76 -13.56 1.37
CA VAL A 54 -7.68 -13.67 0.37
C VAL A 54 -6.57 -14.60 0.87
N GLU A 55 -6.16 -14.46 2.11
CA GLU A 55 -5.08 -15.26 2.72
C GLU A 55 -5.50 -16.71 3.03
N SER A 56 -6.81 -17.00 3.08
CA SER A 56 -7.30 -18.38 3.12
C SER A 56 -7.06 -19.15 1.81
N VAL A 57 -6.77 -18.44 0.73
CA VAL A 57 -6.61 -19.01 -0.62
C VAL A 57 -5.19 -18.84 -1.14
N PHE A 58 -4.57 -17.69 -0.87
CA PHE A 58 -3.22 -17.35 -1.30
C PHE A 58 -2.32 -17.12 -0.09
N PRO A 59 -1.11 -17.72 -0.02
CA PRO A 59 -0.19 -17.41 1.06
C PRO A 59 0.19 -15.93 1.08
N PRO A 60 0.49 -15.34 2.25
CA PRO A 60 0.72 -13.89 2.40
C PRO A 60 1.78 -13.30 1.45
N ASP A 61 2.84 -14.05 1.15
CA ASP A 61 3.91 -13.68 0.23
C ASP A 61 3.49 -13.67 -1.25
N SER A 62 2.32 -14.21 -1.53
CA SER A 62 1.71 -14.26 -2.87
C SER A 62 0.59 -13.22 -3.06
N VAL A 63 0.31 -12.40 -2.06
CA VAL A 63 -0.72 -11.35 -2.09
C VAL A 63 -0.07 -9.98 -2.25
N PHE A 64 -0.37 -9.31 -3.36
CA PHE A 64 0.15 -7.99 -3.69
C PHE A 64 -0.97 -6.96 -3.70
N ARG A 65 -0.91 -6.00 -2.77
CA ARG A 65 -1.82 -4.86 -2.70
C ARG A 65 -1.15 -3.67 -3.37
N ILE A 66 -1.82 -3.08 -4.35
CA ILE A 66 -1.25 -1.98 -5.12
C ILE A 66 -1.64 -0.63 -4.53
N ASP A 67 -0.63 0.16 -4.22
CA ASP A 67 -0.72 1.61 -4.11
C ASP A 67 0.10 2.22 -5.26
N HIS A 68 -0.58 2.81 -6.24
CA HIS A 68 0.05 3.33 -7.46
C HIS A 68 1.00 4.51 -7.19
N TYR A 69 0.89 5.19 -6.04
CA TYR A 69 1.84 6.22 -5.65
C TYR A 69 3.25 5.67 -5.45
N LEU A 70 3.36 4.45 -4.92
CA LEU A 70 4.65 3.77 -4.77
C LEU A 70 5.32 3.43 -6.11
N GLY A 71 4.57 3.42 -7.21
CA GLY A 71 5.08 3.25 -8.56
C GLY A 71 5.54 4.55 -9.23
N LYS A 72 5.27 5.72 -8.63
CA LYS A 72 5.72 7.00 -9.18
C LYS A 72 7.22 7.17 -8.96
N GLU A 73 7.95 7.53 -10.00
CA GLU A 73 9.39 7.76 -9.93
C GLU A 73 9.76 8.81 -8.87
N THR A 74 8.98 9.91 -8.79
CA THR A 74 9.17 10.96 -7.78
C THR A 74 9.04 10.45 -6.35
N VAL A 75 8.20 9.45 -6.10
CA VAL A 75 8.05 8.83 -4.78
C VAL A 75 9.21 7.88 -4.50
N GLN A 76 9.62 7.07 -5.46
CA GLN A 76 10.78 6.18 -5.34
C GLN A 76 12.08 6.97 -5.13
N ASN A 77 12.19 8.16 -5.71
CA ASN A 77 13.33 9.04 -5.54
C ASN A 77 13.52 9.53 -4.10
N ILE A 78 12.50 9.47 -3.22
CA ILE A 78 12.66 9.76 -1.79
C ILE A 78 13.67 8.79 -1.17
N LEU A 79 13.59 7.50 -1.49
CA LEU A 79 14.52 6.48 -0.99
C LEU A 79 15.95 6.73 -1.51
N ALA A 80 16.07 7.06 -2.81
CA ALA A 80 17.35 7.36 -3.41
C ALA A 80 17.98 8.64 -2.82
N LEU A 81 17.17 9.69 -2.62
CA LEU A 81 17.61 10.94 -2.01
C LEU A 81 18.14 10.72 -0.59
N ARG A 82 17.45 9.94 0.20
CA ARG A 82 17.80 9.67 1.60
C ARG A 82 18.96 8.70 1.71
N PHE A 83 18.82 7.50 1.16
CA PHE A 83 19.68 6.37 1.49
C PHE A 83 20.82 6.11 0.48
N ALA A 84 20.74 6.69 -0.71
CA ALA A 84 21.85 6.65 -1.66
C ALA A 84 22.68 7.95 -1.67
N ASN A 85 22.40 8.90 -0.76
CA ASN A 85 23.00 10.22 -0.78
C ASN A 85 23.49 10.64 0.62
N MET A 86 24.77 10.51 0.85
CA MET A 86 25.45 10.82 2.12
C MET A 86 25.31 12.29 2.57
N LEU A 87 24.83 13.19 1.71
CA LEU A 87 24.66 14.61 2.07
C LEU A 87 23.39 14.85 2.89
N TYR A 88 22.34 14.09 2.68
CA TYR A 88 21.04 14.37 3.28
C TYR A 88 20.73 13.51 4.50
N GLU A 89 21.05 12.24 4.48
CA GLU A 89 20.68 11.34 5.56
C GLU A 89 21.22 11.78 6.95
N PRO A 90 22.44 12.30 7.10
CA PRO A 90 22.93 12.77 8.41
C PRO A 90 22.13 13.92 9.02
N ILE A 91 21.44 14.71 8.21
CA ILE A 91 20.61 15.84 8.65
C ILE A 91 19.10 15.55 8.60
N TRP A 92 18.73 14.34 8.19
CA TRP A 92 17.33 13.95 8.06
C TRP A 92 16.75 13.40 9.38
N ASN A 93 16.77 14.24 10.40
CA ASN A 93 16.33 13.87 11.74
C ASN A 93 15.79 15.08 12.52
N ALA A 94 15.19 14.84 13.69
CA ALA A 94 14.55 15.85 14.53
C ALA A 94 15.50 16.96 15.07
N ASN A 95 16.81 16.81 14.97
CA ASN A 95 17.74 17.87 15.36
C ASN A 95 17.85 18.98 14.30
N TYR A 96 17.54 18.65 13.05
CA TYR A 96 17.69 19.54 11.90
C TYR A 96 16.39 19.83 11.17
N VAL A 97 15.41 18.90 11.22
CA VAL A 97 14.11 19.03 10.57
C VAL A 97 13.07 19.43 11.60
N ASP A 98 12.51 20.61 11.48
CA ASP A 98 11.48 21.13 12.37
C ASP A 98 10.14 20.41 12.15
N HIS A 99 9.71 20.32 10.90
CA HIS A 99 8.45 19.64 10.54
C HIS A 99 8.47 19.15 9.09
N VAL A 100 7.53 18.26 8.77
CA VAL A 100 7.30 17.74 7.42
C VAL A 100 5.89 18.08 7.00
N GLN A 101 5.73 18.61 5.81
CA GLN A 101 4.42 18.84 5.17
C GLN A 101 4.30 17.98 3.93
N ILE A 102 3.25 17.15 3.89
CA ILE A 102 2.94 16.30 2.74
C ILE A 102 1.63 16.80 2.14
N THR A 103 1.72 17.39 0.96
CA THR A 103 0.56 17.97 0.28
C THR A 103 0.28 17.20 -1.00
N MET A 104 -0.98 16.81 -1.19
CA MET A 104 -1.48 16.34 -2.47
C MET A 104 -2.54 17.32 -2.96
N ALA A 105 -2.27 17.92 -4.09
CA ALA A 105 -3.21 18.83 -4.77
C ALA A 105 -3.44 18.32 -6.19
N GLU A 106 -4.68 18.39 -6.64
CA GLU A 106 -5.08 18.08 -8.00
C GLU A 106 -5.90 19.25 -8.56
N ASP A 107 -5.71 19.52 -9.83
CA ASP A 107 -6.45 20.56 -10.58
C ASP A 107 -7.70 20.02 -11.27
N ILE A 108 -7.96 18.71 -11.10
CA ILE A 108 -9.16 18.04 -11.61
C ILE A 108 -10.19 17.83 -10.51
N GLY A 109 -11.46 18.11 -10.82
CA GLY A 109 -12.57 17.84 -9.91
C GLY A 109 -12.97 16.36 -9.86
N VAL A 110 -13.95 16.05 -9.02
CA VAL A 110 -14.46 14.68 -8.81
C VAL A 110 -15.11 14.10 -10.08
N GLY A 111 -15.63 14.95 -10.97
CA GLY A 111 -16.26 14.55 -12.23
C GLY A 111 -17.40 13.56 -12.03
N GLY A 112 -17.45 12.52 -12.85
CA GLY A 112 -18.47 11.46 -12.77
C GLY A 112 -18.36 10.50 -11.58
N ARG A 113 -17.32 10.66 -10.71
CA ARG A 113 -17.08 9.81 -9.54
C ARG A 113 -17.67 10.33 -8.23
N ALA A 114 -18.58 11.32 -8.30
CA ALA A 114 -19.17 11.97 -7.12
C ALA A 114 -19.79 10.94 -6.14
N GLY A 115 -20.58 10.00 -6.65
CA GLY A 115 -21.21 8.96 -5.82
C GLY A 115 -20.21 7.99 -5.15
N TYR A 116 -19.08 7.73 -5.79
CA TYR A 116 -18.00 6.95 -5.15
C TYR A 116 -17.33 7.77 -4.05
N TYR A 117 -17.02 9.02 -4.34
CA TYR A 117 -16.31 9.90 -3.41
C TYR A 117 -17.15 10.25 -2.18
N ASP A 118 -18.47 10.41 -2.35
CA ASP A 118 -19.40 10.66 -1.24
C ASP A 118 -19.38 9.57 -0.17
N GLY A 119 -19.24 8.32 -0.60
CA GLY A 119 -19.14 7.16 0.32
C GLY A 119 -17.77 6.95 0.95
N ILE A 120 -16.68 7.46 0.36
CA ILE A 120 -15.30 7.19 0.80
C ILE A 120 -14.67 8.42 1.45
N GLY A 121 -14.76 9.57 0.80
CA GLY A 121 -14.15 10.82 1.23
C GLY A 121 -12.62 10.87 1.11
N ALA A 122 -12.06 12.06 1.24
CA ALA A 122 -10.62 12.31 1.05
C ALA A 122 -9.72 11.54 2.01
N ALA A 123 -10.17 11.36 3.26
CA ALA A 123 -9.37 10.66 4.27
C ALA A 123 -9.08 9.22 3.85
N ARG A 124 -10.10 8.46 3.45
CA ARG A 124 -9.92 7.06 3.03
C ARG A 124 -9.36 6.91 1.63
N ASP A 125 -9.69 7.84 0.72
CA ASP A 125 -9.23 7.74 -0.66
C ASP A 125 -7.76 8.13 -0.83
N VAL A 126 -7.26 9.07 -0.04
CA VAL A 126 -5.94 9.68 -0.25
C VAL A 126 -5.05 9.62 0.99
N ILE A 127 -5.54 10.05 2.16
CA ILE A 127 -4.69 10.20 3.35
C ILE A 127 -4.26 8.82 3.84
N GLN A 128 -5.21 7.93 4.08
CA GLN A 128 -5.01 6.60 4.68
C GLN A 128 -4.11 5.67 3.86
N ASN A 129 -3.93 5.94 2.58
CA ASN A 129 -3.06 5.15 1.71
C ASN A 129 -1.88 5.98 1.21
N HIS A 130 -2.09 6.83 0.21
CA HIS A 130 -1.01 7.53 -0.48
C HIS A 130 -0.18 8.43 0.43
N LEU A 131 -0.82 9.29 1.24
CA LEU A 131 -0.08 10.22 2.10
C LEU A 131 0.61 9.50 3.26
N LEU A 132 0.01 8.46 3.83
CA LEU A 132 0.68 7.64 4.85
C LEU A 132 1.84 6.84 4.27
N GLN A 133 1.81 6.40 3.01
CA GLN A 133 2.98 5.80 2.37
C GLN A 133 4.11 6.83 2.20
N LEU A 134 3.78 8.05 1.76
CA LEU A 134 4.77 9.13 1.67
C LEU A 134 5.35 9.49 3.03
N LEU A 135 4.52 9.57 4.06
CA LEU A 135 4.97 9.77 5.44
C LEU A 135 5.93 8.67 5.88
N ALA A 136 5.56 7.40 5.63
CA ALA A 136 6.40 6.27 6.00
C ALA A 136 7.77 6.34 5.30
N LEU A 137 7.80 6.56 3.97
CA LEU A 137 9.05 6.70 3.22
C LEU A 137 9.90 7.92 3.66
N THR A 138 9.24 9.00 4.10
CA THR A 138 9.92 10.20 4.55
C THR A 138 10.52 10.03 5.94
N ALA A 139 9.85 9.30 6.85
CA ALA A 139 10.20 9.24 8.27
C ALA A 139 10.83 7.90 8.70
N MET A 140 10.85 6.87 7.86
CA MET A 140 11.46 5.59 8.21
C MET A 140 12.98 5.70 8.37
N GLU A 141 13.57 4.80 9.15
CA GLU A 141 15.01 4.63 9.20
C GLU A 141 15.52 3.88 7.95
N GLU A 142 16.84 3.93 7.73
CA GLU A 142 17.45 3.15 6.65
C GLU A 142 17.22 1.65 6.91
N PRO A 143 16.61 0.91 5.97
CA PRO A 143 16.40 -0.52 6.14
C PRO A 143 17.74 -1.29 6.05
N VAL A 144 17.82 -2.42 6.74
CA VAL A 144 19.01 -3.30 6.69
C VAL A 144 19.30 -3.79 5.28
N SER A 145 18.25 -4.00 4.49
CA SER A 145 18.33 -4.24 3.05
C SER A 145 17.13 -3.61 2.34
N PHE A 146 17.23 -3.44 1.02
CA PHE A 146 16.10 -2.97 0.20
C PHE A 146 15.13 -4.09 -0.20
N ASP A 147 15.16 -5.21 0.49
CA ASP A 147 14.18 -6.27 0.33
C ASP A 147 12.80 -5.85 0.86
N ALA A 148 11.76 -6.44 0.30
CA ALA A 148 10.39 -6.07 0.61
C ALA A 148 10.03 -6.23 2.11
N ALA A 149 10.64 -7.19 2.79
CA ALA A 149 10.41 -7.44 4.22
C ALA A 149 10.99 -6.32 5.09
N ASP A 150 12.25 -5.93 4.85
CA ASP A 150 12.95 -4.91 5.61
C ASP A 150 12.34 -3.52 5.37
N LEU A 151 12.03 -3.19 4.11
CA LEU A 151 11.30 -1.97 3.77
C LEU A 151 9.93 -1.89 4.47
N ARG A 152 9.22 -2.99 4.53
CA ARG A 152 7.92 -3.06 5.22
C ARG A 152 8.09 -2.85 6.72
N ALA A 153 9.06 -3.50 7.34
CA ALA A 153 9.33 -3.39 8.77
C ALA A 153 9.61 -1.93 9.18
N GLU A 154 10.43 -1.21 8.43
CA GLU A 154 10.71 0.20 8.73
C GLU A 154 9.46 1.09 8.56
N LYS A 155 8.66 0.89 7.52
CA LYS A 155 7.40 1.62 7.34
C LYS A 155 6.40 1.33 8.47
N GLU A 156 6.30 0.10 8.94
CA GLU A 156 5.42 -0.29 10.04
C GLU A 156 5.82 0.40 11.35
N LYS A 157 7.10 0.56 11.62
CA LYS A 157 7.59 1.32 12.80
C LYS A 157 7.08 2.76 12.77
N VAL A 158 7.20 3.44 11.63
CA VAL A 158 6.69 4.81 11.47
C VAL A 158 5.19 4.87 11.74
N LEU A 159 4.41 4.03 11.06
CA LEU A 159 2.96 4.04 11.18
C LEU A 159 2.50 3.70 12.62
N SER A 160 3.22 2.83 13.31
CA SER A 160 2.95 2.48 14.71
C SER A 160 3.27 3.63 15.68
N ALA A 161 4.17 4.54 15.30
CA ALA A 161 4.56 5.69 16.10
C ALA A 161 3.65 6.92 15.90
N VAL A 162 2.84 6.95 14.83
CA VAL A 162 1.92 8.06 14.55
C VAL A 162 0.94 8.25 15.71
N ARG A 163 0.75 9.50 16.12
CA ARG A 163 -0.27 9.93 17.08
C ARG A 163 -1.13 11.01 16.42
N LEU A 164 -2.44 10.96 16.63
CA LEU A 164 -3.42 11.94 16.19
C LEU A 164 -3.78 12.87 17.33
#